data_188b343e0de76c305e16de3848a0d93e
#
_entry.id   188b343e0de76c305e16de3848a0d93e
#
_cell.length_a   1.000
_cell.length_b   1.000
_cell.length_c   1.000
_cell.angle_alpha   90.00
_cell.angle_beta   90.00
_cell.angle_gamma   90.00
#
_symmetry.space_group_name_H-M   'P 1'
#
loop_
_entity.id
_entity.type
_entity.pdbx_description
1 polymer ?
#
loop_
_entity_poly.entity_id
_entity_poly.type
_entity_poly.pdbx_seq_one_letter_code
_entity_poly.pdbx_strand_id
1 'polypeptide(L)'
;MTAVQERITPFAAPKGVPEYTPPASAGFEHVRDTLLGAADRAGYGLIELPVFEDTGLYARGVGESTDVVSKEMYTFLDKGERSVTLRPEGTAGVVRAVIEHGLDRVGLPVKLRYAGPFFRYERPQAGRYRQLQQVGIEAIGVDDPALDAEVIAVADEGYKALGLTGYRLELTSLGDAESRPAYRDRLQEFLAGLPLDEPTRDRARINPLRVLDDKRADVRALLADAPLLVDHLSPAAAEHHAQVLAHLDDLGIAYVENPRMVRGLDYYTKTTFEFVHDGLGAQSGIGGGGRYDGLMATLGGSPLTGVGFGLGVDRTLLACRAEGLAPWSAARCEVFGVPLGDAARRRLVALAGELRRAGVRVDLAYGGRGLKGAMKAADRSGARYTLVLGERDLAEGAVGVKDMVSGEQRAVPLADVVDELVAVLT
;
A
#
# COMPACT_ATOMS: atom_id res chain seq x y z
N MET A 1 -27.03 49.08 -14.58
CA MET A 1 -25.78 48.50 -13.99
C MET A 1 -26.00 47.01 -13.81
N THR A 2 -25.48 46.22 -14.73
CA THR A 2 -25.55 44.75 -14.69
C THR A 2 -24.48 44.27 -13.75
N ALA A 3 -24.89 43.66 -12.64
CA ALA A 3 -23.95 43.04 -11.69
C ALA A 3 -23.19 41.92 -12.43
N VAL A 4 -21.89 42.08 -12.58
CA VAL A 4 -20.99 41.02 -13.05
C VAL A 4 -20.98 39.98 -11.96
N GLN A 5 -21.69 38.87 -12.14
CA GLN A 5 -21.58 37.72 -11.29
C GLN A 5 -20.14 37.20 -11.43
N GLU A 6 -19.30 37.40 -10.41
CA GLU A 6 -17.98 36.80 -10.36
C GLU A 6 -18.12 35.28 -10.50
N ARG A 7 -17.53 34.73 -11.54
CA ARG A 7 -17.53 33.29 -11.81
C ARG A 7 -16.64 32.62 -10.75
N ILE A 8 -17.26 31.97 -9.77
CA ILE A 8 -16.54 31.19 -8.76
C ILE A 8 -15.78 30.06 -9.49
N THR A 9 -14.46 30.08 -9.42
CA THR A 9 -13.62 29.01 -9.95
C THR A 9 -13.72 27.79 -9.05
N PRO A 10 -14.09 26.61 -9.56
CA PRO A 10 -14.13 25.37 -8.76
C PRO A 10 -12.76 25.03 -8.18
N PHE A 11 -12.74 24.52 -6.97
CA PHE A 11 -11.52 23.96 -6.37
C PHE A 11 -11.19 22.61 -7.03
N ALA A 12 -9.90 22.28 -7.05
CA ALA A 12 -9.37 20.98 -7.48
C ALA A 12 -8.47 20.40 -6.40
N ALA A 13 -8.26 19.10 -6.43
CA ALA A 13 -7.31 18.43 -5.54
C ALA A 13 -5.91 19.01 -5.71
N PRO A 14 -5.09 19.09 -4.64
CA PRO A 14 -3.72 19.54 -4.71
C PRO A 14 -2.89 18.69 -5.69
N LYS A 15 -1.92 19.34 -6.36
CA LYS A 15 -1.06 18.66 -7.34
C LYS A 15 -0.30 17.48 -6.69
N GLY A 16 -0.47 16.30 -7.27
CA GLY A 16 0.20 15.07 -6.80
C GLY A 16 -0.53 14.36 -5.65
N VAL A 17 -1.76 14.76 -5.36
CA VAL A 17 -2.65 14.10 -4.41
C VAL A 17 -3.75 13.40 -5.22
N PRO A 18 -3.66 12.08 -5.44
CA PRO A 18 -4.65 11.36 -6.23
C PRO A 18 -5.96 11.17 -5.46
N GLU A 19 -7.06 11.13 -6.19
CA GLU A 19 -8.38 10.74 -5.71
C GLU A 19 -8.83 9.50 -6.47
N TYR A 20 -9.36 8.53 -5.73
CA TYR A 20 -9.95 7.31 -6.31
C TYR A 20 -11.46 7.39 -6.18
N THR A 21 -12.15 7.69 -7.27
CA THR A 21 -13.60 7.73 -7.34
C THR A 21 -14.15 6.48 -8.04
N PRO A 22 -15.41 6.08 -7.78
CA PRO A 22 -16.04 4.98 -8.53
C PRO A 22 -16.07 5.26 -10.04
N PRO A 23 -15.77 4.25 -10.89
CA PRO A 23 -15.54 2.85 -10.54
C PRO A 23 -14.07 2.52 -10.16
N ALA A 24 -13.12 3.44 -10.31
CA ALA A 24 -11.69 3.20 -10.11
C ALA A 24 -11.32 2.89 -8.65
N SER A 25 -12.11 3.38 -7.69
CA SER A 25 -11.91 3.12 -6.25
C SER A 25 -12.07 1.64 -5.89
N ALA A 26 -12.86 0.85 -6.64
CA ALA A 26 -13.01 -0.58 -6.39
C ALA A 26 -11.67 -1.35 -6.51
N GLY A 27 -10.85 -0.99 -7.50
CA GLY A 27 -9.52 -1.58 -7.63
C GLY A 27 -8.56 -1.16 -6.53
N PHE A 28 -8.61 0.10 -6.11
CA PHE A 28 -7.81 0.59 -4.99
C PHE A 28 -8.16 -0.15 -3.68
N GLU A 29 -9.45 -0.28 -3.38
CA GLU A 29 -9.95 -0.99 -2.19
C GLU A 29 -9.55 -2.46 -2.22
N HIS A 30 -9.77 -3.14 -3.36
CA HIS A 30 -9.40 -4.54 -3.54
C HIS A 30 -7.90 -4.80 -3.31
N VAL A 31 -7.03 -3.99 -3.89
CA VAL A 31 -5.57 -4.11 -3.69
C VAL A 31 -5.20 -3.93 -2.23
N ARG A 32 -5.69 -2.85 -1.59
CA ARG A 32 -5.42 -2.58 -0.18
C ARG A 32 -5.86 -3.74 0.72
N ASP A 33 -7.09 -4.21 0.54
CA ASP A 33 -7.69 -5.22 1.42
C ASP A 33 -7.08 -6.61 1.20
N THR A 34 -6.68 -6.93 -0.03
CA THR A 34 -5.95 -8.18 -0.33
C THR A 34 -4.59 -8.21 0.36
N LEU A 35 -3.82 -7.11 0.29
CA LEU A 35 -2.53 -7.00 0.96
C LEU A 35 -2.68 -7.05 2.49
N LEU A 36 -3.66 -6.35 3.05
CA LEU A 36 -3.98 -6.43 4.48
C LEU A 36 -4.39 -7.83 4.90
N GLY A 37 -5.16 -8.53 4.07
CA GLY A 37 -5.60 -9.90 4.33
C GLY A 37 -4.44 -10.90 4.37
N ALA A 38 -3.39 -10.72 3.58
CA ALA A 38 -2.18 -11.54 3.68
C ALA A 38 -1.50 -11.36 5.06
N ALA A 39 -1.33 -10.12 5.50
CA ALA A 39 -0.78 -9.81 6.80
C ALA A 39 -1.65 -10.33 7.97
N ASP A 40 -2.96 -10.27 7.84
CA ASP A 40 -3.91 -10.80 8.84
C ASP A 40 -3.74 -12.30 9.05
N ARG A 41 -3.66 -13.06 7.93
CA ARG A 41 -3.45 -14.52 7.98
C ARG A 41 -2.12 -14.91 8.61
N ALA A 42 -1.10 -14.05 8.53
CA ALA A 42 0.19 -14.25 9.19
C ALA A 42 0.22 -13.79 10.67
N GLY A 43 -0.94 -13.40 11.23
CA GLY A 43 -1.07 -13.05 12.65
C GLY A 43 -0.66 -11.64 13.01
N TYR A 44 -0.56 -10.70 12.04
CA TYR A 44 -0.25 -9.30 12.32
C TYR A 44 -1.51 -8.56 12.80
N GLY A 45 -1.48 -8.05 14.03
CA GLY A 45 -2.55 -7.24 14.60
C GLY A 45 -2.62 -5.84 13.96
N LEU A 46 -3.82 -5.27 13.86
CA LEU A 46 -3.99 -3.92 13.32
C LEU A 46 -3.47 -2.87 14.31
N ILE A 47 -2.69 -1.92 13.80
CA ILE A 47 -2.41 -0.64 14.46
C ILE A 47 -2.87 0.51 13.58
N GLU A 48 -3.58 1.48 14.17
CA GLU A 48 -3.92 2.74 13.52
C GLU A 48 -2.94 3.83 13.99
N LEU A 49 -2.14 4.35 13.08
CA LEU A 49 -1.10 5.33 13.36
C LEU A 49 -1.62 6.77 13.17
N PRO A 50 -1.16 7.74 13.96
CA PRO A 50 -1.38 9.14 13.68
C PRO A 50 -0.92 9.54 12.28
N VAL A 51 -1.66 10.44 11.63
CA VAL A 51 -1.29 10.98 10.30
C VAL A 51 -0.12 11.96 10.40
N PHE A 52 0.06 12.62 11.54
CA PHE A 52 1.20 13.49 11.82
C PHE A 52 1.82 13.15 13.17
N GLU A 53 3.11 13.36 13.28
CA GLU A 53 3.95 13.03 14.43
C GLU A 53 4.87 14.20 14.76
N ASP A 54 5.54 14.14 15.90
CA ASP A 54 6.65 15.05 16.21
C ASP A 54 7.73 14.94 15.13
N THR A 55 8.21 16.08 14.63
CA THR A 55 9.22 16.11 13.57
C THR A 55 10.52 15.39 13.98
N GLY A 56 10.87 15.46 15.26
CA GLY A 56 12.04 14.79 15.82
C GLY A 56 12.00 13.27 15.73
N LEU A 57 10.80 12.67 15.65
CA LEU A 57 10.66 11.21 15.43
C LEU A 57 11.33 10.78 14.12
N TYR A 58 11.04 11.48 13.04
CA TYR A 58 11.60 11.16 11.73
C TYR A 58 13.04 11.61 11.57
N ALA A 59 13.40 12.80 12.08
CA ALA A 59 14.79 13.27 12.04
C ALA A 59 15.73 12.26 12.71
N ARG A 60 15.37 11.79 13.91
CA ARG A 60 16.15 10.81 14.67
C ARG A 60 16.06 9.40 14.11
N GLY A 61 14.85 8.93 13.74
CA GLY A 61 14.60 7.54 13.33
C GLY A 61 15.03 7.24 11.90
N VAL A 62 14.73 8.14 10.95
CA VAL A 62 14.97 7.91 9.51
C VAL A 62 16.36 8.37 9.07
N GLY A 63 16.93 9.36 9.77
CA GLY A 63 18.23 9.96 9.48
C GLY A 63 18.13 11.33 8.79
N GLU A 64 18.74 12.34 9.41
CA GLU A 64 18.70 13.73 8.94
C GLU A 64 19.28 13.93 7.53
N SER A 65 20.21 13.07 7.11
CA SER A 65 20.87 13.13 5.80
C SER A 65 20.05 12.53 4.66
N THR A 66 18.93 11.84 4.96
CA THR A 66 18.09 11.22 3.94
C THR A 66 17.32 12.27 3.14
N ASP A 67 17.04 12.01 1.86
CA ASP A 67 16.22 12.90 1.04
C ASP A 67 14.81 13.06 1.62
N VAL A 68 14.26 12.01 2.23
CA VAL A 68 12.97 12.02 2.90
C VAL A 68 12.93 13.09 3.98
N VAL A 69 13.91 13.11 4.89
CA VAL A 69 13.95 14.07 6.01
C VAL A 69 14.39 15.45 5.54
N SER A 70 15.41 15.55 4.72
CA SER A 70 16.03 16.83 4.35
C SER A 70 15.22 17.64 3.32
N LYS A 71 14.36 16.99 2.50
CA LYS A 71 13.72 17.65 1.34
C LYS A 71 12.24 17.31 1.14
N GLU A 72 11.76 16.16 1.64
CA GLU A 72 10.45 15.63 1.24
C GLU A 72 9.38 15.68 2.33
N MET A 73 9.73 16.01 3.57
CA MET A 73 8.75 16.10 4.65
C MET A 73 7.83 17.33 4.53
N TYR A 74 6.56 17.14 4.85
CA TYR A 74 5.59 18.21 5.08
C TYR A 74 5.57 18.57 6.57
N THR A 75 6.34 19.58 6.94
CA THR A 75 6.51 20.01 8.33
C THR A 75 5.85 21.37 8.57
N PHE A 76 5.17 21.53 9.71
CA PHE A 76 4.52 22.78 10.10
C PHE A 76 4.49 22.89 11.62
N LEU A 77 4.22 24.11 12.10
CA LEU A 77 3.99 24.35 13.53
C LEU A 77 2.50 24.21 13.85
N ASP A 78 2.18 23.50 14.91
CA ASP A 78 0.83 23.47 15.45
C ASP A 78 0.50 24.77 16.22
N LYS A 79 -0.74 24.91 16.73
CA LYS A 79 -1.13 26.09 17.51
C LYS A 79 -0.36 26.26 18.82
N GLY A 80 0.32 25.23 19.29
CA GLY A 80 1.19 25.24 20.46
C GLY A 80 2.67 25.43 20.12
N GLU A 81 2.97 25.85 18.88
CA GLU A 81 4.32 26.07 18.35
C GLU A 81 5.21 24.80 18.32
N ARG A 82 4.61 23.62 18.38
CA ARG A 82 5.33 22.34 18.25
C ARG A 82 5.53 22.00 16.78
N SER A 83 6.74 21.57 16.42
CA SER A 83 7.04 21.11 15.07
C SER A 83 6.46 19.73 14.86
N VAL A 84 5.52 19.60 13.92
CA VAL A 84 4.87 18.36 13.53
C VAL A 84 5.01 18.13 12.05
N THR A 85 5.05 16.85 11.65
CA THR A 85 5.29 16.42 10.28
C THR A 85 4.25 15.40 9.86
N LEU A 86 3.64 15.56 8.67
CA LEU A 86 2.84 14.51 8.06
C LEU A 86 3.73 13.28 7.82
N ARG A 87 3.31 12.11 8.29
CA ARG A 87 4.10 10.88 8.26
C ARG A 87 4.62 10.55 6.84
N PRO A 88 5.95 10.49 6.62
CA PRO A 88 6.53 10.14 5.33
C PRO A 88 6.70 8.61 5.15
N GLU A 89 6.66 7.85 6.26
CA GLU A 89 6.76 6.39 6.35
C GLU A 89 6.09 5.90 7.64
N GLY A 90 5.92 4.58 7.82
CA GLY A 90 5.17 4.01 8.94
C GLY A 90 6.02 3.44 10.07
N THR A 91 7.21 2.94 9.76
CA THR A 91 8.03 2.15 10.68
C THR A 91 8.39 2.91 11.97
N ALA A 92 8.86 4.16 11.86
CA ALA A 92 9.20 4.98 13.02
C ALA A 92 7.97 5.23 13.92
N GLY A 93 6.80 5.47 13.31
CA GLY A 93 5.54 5.63 14.03
C GLY A 93 5.11 4.36 14.78
N VAL A 94 5.27 3.18 14.16
CA VAL A 94 5.00 1.89 14.82
C VAL A 94 5.97 1.67 15.98
N VAL A 95 7.27 1.87 15.78
CA VAL A 95 8.27 1.71 16.83
C VAL A 95 8.00 2.65 18.00
N ARG A 96 7.68 3.92 17.75
CA ARG A 96 7.27 4.88 18.79
C ARG A 96 6.05 4.36 19.57
N ALA A 97 5.03 3.82 18.86
CA ALA A 97 3.83 3.30 19.50
C ALA A 97 4.13 2.05 20.35
N VAL A 98 5.00 1.15 19.89
CA VAL A 98 5.45 -0.02 20.66
C VAL A 98 6.12 0.42 21.96
N ILE A 99 6.99 1.42 21.92
CA ILE A 99 7.67 1.98 23.09
C ILE A 99 6.66 2.63 24.04
N GLU A 100 5.82 3.54 23.52
CA GLU A 100 4.87 4.33 24.31
C GLU A 100 3.85 3.46 25.06
N HIS A 101 3.34 2.43 24.37
CA HIS A 101 2.33 1.53 24.95
C HIS A 101 2.94 0.28 25.61
N GLY A 102 4.27 0.10 25.58
CA GLY A 102 4.97 -1.04 26.18
C GLY A 102 4.56 -2.38 25.59
N LEU A 103 4.26 -2.43 24.29
CA LEU A 103 3.79 -3.65 23.62
C LEU A 103 4.84 -4.75 23.62
N ASP A 104 6.13 -4.38 23.64
CA ASP A 104 7.28 -5.27 23.76
C ASP A 104 7.32 -6.07 25.08
N ARG A 105 6.57 -5.62 26.09
CA ARG A 105 6.48 -6.30 27.40
C ARG A 105 5.39 -7.35 27.46
N VAL A 106 4.47 -7.36 26.49
CA VAL A 106 3.36 -8.32 26.45
C VAL A 106 3.77 -9.65 25.86
N GLY A 107 4.64 -9.62 24.84
CA GLY A 107 5.17 -10.80 24.17
C GLY A 107 5.95 -10.43 22.92
N LEU A 108 6.89 -11.29 22.50
CA LEU A 108 7.71 -11.11 21.31
C LEU A 108 7.56 -12.30 20.35
N PRO A 109 7.61 -12.09 19.03
CA PRO A 109 7.69 -10.78 18.38
C PRO A 109 6.37 -9.99 18.47
N VAL A 110 6.46 -8.66 18.55
CA VAL A 110 5.31 -7.78 18.35
C VAL A 110 5.05 -7.71 16.85
N LYS A 111 3.92 -8.22 16.37
CA LYS A 111 3.53 -8.27 14.97
C LYS A 111 2.37 -7.30 14.70
N LEU A 112 2.61 -6.25 13.93
CA LEU A 112 1.63 -5.19 13.64
C LEU A 112 1.50 -4.94 12.14
N ARG A 113 0.25 -4.71 11.68
CA ARG A 113 -0.06 -4.27 10.32
C ARG A 113 -0.81 -2.94 10.32
N TYR A 114 -0.59 -2.16 9.29
CA TYR A 114 -1.25 -0.87 9.09
C TYR A 114 -1.54 -0.60 7.61
N ALA A 115 -2.50 0.29 7.35
CA ALA A 115 -2.69 0.85 6.01
C ALA A 115 -3.08 2.32 6.12
N GLY A 116 -2.69 3.13 5.14
CA GLY A 116 -3.10 4.52 5.12
C GLY A 116 -2.23 5.40 4.23
N PRO A 117 -2.51 6.72 4.24
CA PRO A 117 -1.76 7.69 3.46
C PRO A 117 -0.43 8.02 4.12
N PHE A 118 0.59 8.21 3.27
CA PHE A 118 1.91 8.76 3.60
C PHE A 118 2.21 9.95 2.70
N PHE A 119 3.09 10.85 3.13
CA PHE A 119 3.25 12.16 2.50
C PHE A 119 4.72 12.47 2.24
N ARG A 120 5.04 12.70 0.95
CA ARG A 120 6.39 13.08 0.51
C ARG A 120 6.32 14.17 -0.55
N TYR A 121 7.05 15.26 -0.37
CA TYR A 121 7.09 16.34 -1.35
C TYR A 121 7.96 15.97 -2.54
N GLU A 122 7.50 15.01 -3.31
CA GLU A 122 8.17 14.54 -4.50
C GLU A 122 7.66 15.21 -5.78
N ARG A 123 8.42 15.09 -6.88
CA ARG A 123 7.94 15.49 -8.20
C ARG A 123 6.89 14.48 -8.68
N PRO A 124 5.62 14.88 -8.83
CA PRO A 124 4.54 13.96 -9.18
C PRO A 124 4.71 13.37 -10.58
N GLN A 125 4.51 12.06 -10.68
CA GLN A 125 4.39 11.30 -11.94
C GLN A 125 3.56 10.03 -11.69
N ALA A 126 3.29 9.23 -12.72
CA ALA A 126 2.55 7.98 -12.53
C ALA A 126 3.24 7.08 -11.48
N GLY A 127 2.48 6.65 -10.47
CA GLY A 127 2.97 5.83 -9.37
C GLY A 127 3.88 6.54 -8.36
N ARG A 128 4.10 7.87 -8.49
CA ARG A 128 4.87 8.67 -7.54
C ARG A 128 4.07 9.91 -7.17
N TYR A 129 3.45 9.87 -6.02
CA TYR A 129 2.52 10.88 -5.55
C TYR A 129 3.05 11.59 -4.30
N ARG A 130 2.49 12.77 -4.01
CA ARG A 130 2.78 13.51 -2.78
C ARG A 130 2.01 12.99 -1.59
N GLN A 131 0.83 12.44 -1.83
CA GLN A 131 0.11 11.55 -0.94
C GLN A 131 0.07 10.19 -1.60
N LEU A 132 0.68 9.20 -0.99
CA LEU A 132 0.72 7.81 -1.46
C LEU A 132 0.07 6.89 -0.43
N GLN A 133 -0.46 5.78 -0.88
CA GLN A 133 -1.09 4.79 0.01
C GLN A 133 -0.19 3.58 0.18
N GLN A 134 0.01 3.16 1.42
CA GLN A 134 0.78 1.95 1.73
C GLN A 134 -0.01 1.00 2.64
N VAL A 135 0.27 -0.29 2.46
CA VAL A 135 0.06 -1.34 3.47
C VAL A 135 1.43 -1.71 4.01
N GLY A 136 1.58 -1.74 5.32
CA GLY A 136 2.84 -2.12 5.96
C GLY A 136 2.64 -3.14 7.08
N ILE A 137 3.71 -3.86 7.36
CA ILE A 137 3.83 -4.72 8.55
C ILE A 137 5.15 -4.47 9.25
N GLU A 138 5.15 -4.66 10.55
CA GLU A 138 6.36 -4.61 11.38
C GLU A 138 6.35 -5.79 12.36
N ALA A 139 7.47 -6.51 12.43
CA ALA A 139 7.74 -7.58 13.40
C ALA A 139 8.93 -7.17 14.24
N ILE A 140 8.70 -6.93 15.54
CA ILE A 140 9.69 -6.30 16.43
C ILE A 140 10.00 -7.24 17.60
N GLY A 141 11.28 -7.40 17.92
CA GLY A 141 11.73 -8.01 19.16
C GLY A 141 12.46 -9.34 19.03
N VAL A 142 12.60 -9.90 17.83
CA VAL A 142 13.25 -11.19 17.61
C VAL A 142 14.31 -11.09 16.50
N ASP A 143 15.52 -11.52 16.78
CA ASP A 143 16.61 -11.63 15.79
C ASP A 143 16.66 -13.07 15.25
N ASP A 144 15.79 -13.36 14.30
CA ASP A 144 15.66 -14.67 13.66
C ASP A 144 15.53 -14.50 12.14
N PRO A 145 16.41 -15.10 11.32
CA PRO A 145 16.34 -15.05 9.86
C PRO A 145 15.01 -15.58 9.27
N ALA A 146 14.36 -16.52 9.97
CA ALA A 146 13.05 -17.03 9.56
C ALA A 146 11.98 -15.93 9.59
N LEU A 147 12.10 -14.94 10.49
CA LEU A 147 11.18 -13.83 10.56
C LEU A 147 11.34 -12.87 9.38
N ASP A 148 12.58 -12.68 8.88
CA ASP A 148 12.85 -11.92 7.64
C ASP A 148 12.21 -12.61 6.44
N ALA A 149 12.38 -13.93 6.33
CA ALA A 149 11.76 -14.71 5.25
C ALA A 149 10.22 -14.70 5.34
N GLU A 150 9.64 -14.76 6.54
CA GLU A 150 8.19 -14.64 6.74
C GLU A 150 7.68 -13.28 6.25
N VAL A 151 8.35 -12.18 6.62
CA VAL A 151 7.98 -10.83 6.19
C VAL A 151 7.99 -10.72 4.67
N ILE A 152 9.00 -11.28 3.99
CA ILE A 152 9.06 -11.33 2.52
C ILE A 152 7.92 -12.20 1.97
N ALA A 153 7.67 -13.37 2.56
CA ALA A 153 6.62 -14.28 2.12
C ALA A 153 5.22 -13.66 2.20
N VAL A 154 4.91 -12.90 3.25
CA VAL A 154 3.62 -12.20 3.39
C VAL A 154 3.40 -11.19 2.26
N ALA A 155 4.45 -10.49 1.82
CA ALA A 155 4.36 -9.58 0.67
C ALA A 155 4.13 -10.34 -0.63
N ASP A 156 4.88 -11.41 -0.87
CA ASP A 156 4.77 -12.30 -2.04
C ASP A 156 3.38 -12.93 -2.13
N GLU A 157 2.85 -13.45 -1.02
CA GLU A 157 1.48 -13.98 -0.93
C GLU A 157 0.42 -12.93 -1.28
N GLY A 158 0.61 -11.70 -0.82
CA GLY A 158 -0.27 -10.59 -1.14
C GLY A 158 -0.30 -10.30 -2.64
N TYR A 159 0.85 -10.26 -3.30
CA TYR A 159 0.94 -10.06 -4.76
C TYR A 159 0.40 -11.23 -5.55
N LYS A 160 0.69 -12.48 -5.13
CA LYS A 160 0.11 -13.69 -5.74
C LYS A 160 -1.41 -13.73 -5.61
N ALA A 161 -1.96 -13.32 -4.47
CA ALA A 161 -3.41 -13.26 -4.26
C ALA A 161 -4.10 -12.24 -5.17
N LEU A 162 -3.40 -11.19 -5.61
CA LEU A 162 -3.87 -10.24 -6.63
C LEU A 162 -3.77 -10.80 -8.06
N GLY A 163 -3.12 -11.95 -8.26
CA GLY A 163 -2.85 -12.56 -9.55
C GLY A 163 -1.63 -12.00 -10.28
N LEU A 164 -0.80 -11.17 -9.62
CA LEU A 164 0.41 -10.62 -10.21
C LEU A 164 1.45 -11.72 -10.46
N THR A 165 2.10 -11.65 -11.62
CA THR A 165 3.14 -12.60 -12.06
C THR A 165 4.38 -11.91 -12.61
N GLY A 166 4.26 -10.66 -13.08
CA GLY A 166 5.32 -9.89 -13.73
C GLY A 166 6.22 -9.11 -12.76
N TYR A 167 6.32 -9.53 -11.51
CA TYR A 167 7.23 -8.94 -10.54
C TYR A 167 8.39 -9.88 -10.23
N ARG A 168 9.46 -9.32 -9.67
CA ARG A 168 10.56 -10.07 -9.09
C ARG A 168 10.95 -9.49 -7.74
N LEU A 169 11.42 -10.36 -6.86
CA LEU A 169 12.02 -10.01 -5.58
C LEU A 169 13.51 -9.76 -5.79
N GLU A 170 13.99 -8.59 -5.45
CA GLU A 170 15.41 -8.30 -5.32
C GLU A 170 15.76 -8.15 -3.84
N LEU A 171 16.87 -8.71 -3.39
CA LEU A 171 17.33 -8.60 -2.01
C LEU A 171 18.85 -8.56 -1.90
N THR A 172 19.31 -8.08 -0.74
CA THR A 172 20.73 -8.09 -0.36
C THR A 172 20.87 -8.00 1.16
N SER A 173 22.09 -8.11 1.67
CA SER A 173 22.42 -7.77 3.04
C SER A 173 23.17 -6.43 3.10
N LEU A 174 22.70 -5.52 3.95
CA LEU A 174 23.40 -4.28 4.29
C LEU A 174 24.35 -4.42 5.49
N GLY A 175 24.66 -5.66 5.87
CA GLY A 175 25.51 -5.97 7.00
C GLY A 175 24.99 -5.45 8.34
N ASP A 176 25.74 -5.70 9.35
CA ASP A 176 25.51 -5.26 10.72
C ASP A 176 26.46 -4.13 11.13
N ALA A 177 26.47 -3.79 12.42
CA ALA A 177 27.34 -2.75 12.96
C ALA A 177 28.85 -3.13 12.84
N GLU A 178 29.18 -4.41 12.79
CA GLU A 178 30.56 -4.89 12.63
C GLU A 178 31.01 -4.81 11.15
N SER A 179 30.14 -5.16 10.21
CA SER A 179 30.41 -5.15 8.76
C SER A 179 30.66 -3.74 8.21
N ARG A 180 29.90 -2.75 8.69
CA ARG A 180 29.82 -1.41 8.07
C ARG A 180 31.10 -0.57 8.15
N PRO A 181 31.83 -0.49 9.25
CA PRO A 181 33.04 0.34 9.33
C PRO A 181 34.09 -0.07 8.30
N ALA A 182 34.45 -1.35 8.24
CA ALA A 182 35.45 -1.86 7.32
C ALA A 182 35.06 -1.63 5.84
N TYR A 183 33.79 -1.87 5.51
CA TYR A 183 33.28 -1.59 4.17
C TYR A 183 33.28 -0.11 3.85
N ARG A 184 32.89 0.76 4.79
CA ARG A 184 32.89 2.21 4.60
C ARG A 184 34.28 2.73 4.27
N ASP A 185 35.29 2.30 5.01
CA ASP A 185 36.69 2.69 4.79
C ASP A 185 37.16 2.24 3.40
N ARG A 186 36.85 1.01 3.02
CA ARG A 186 37.15 0.48 1.70
C ARG A 186 36.48 1.22 0.57
N LEU A 187 35.20 1.54 0.75
CA LEU A 187 34.45 2.31 -0.24
C LEU A 187 34.96 3.76 -0.34
N GLN A 188 35.32 4.41 0.76
CA GLN A 188 35.90 5.74 0.76
C GLN A 188 37.25 5.76 0.03
N GLU A 189 38.12 4.77 0.25
CA GLU A 189 39.38 4.62 -0.47
C GLU A 189 39.14 4.50 -1.99
N PHE A 190 38.20 3.64 -2.38
CA PHE A 190 37.81 3.48 -3.79
C PHE A 190 37.31 4.80 -4.41
N LEU A 191 36.37 5.48 -3.75
CA LEU A 191 35.77 6.72 -4.23
C LEU A 191 36.79 7.87 -4.33
N ALA A 192 37.79 7.91 -3.43
CA ALA A 192 38.87 8.92 -3.47
C ALA A 192 39.75 8.80 -4.71
N GLY A 193 39.87 7.60 -5.29
CA GLY A 193 40.61 7.34 -6.54
C GLY A 193 39.86 7.70 -7.82
N LEU A 194 38.56 8.06 -7.74
CA LEU A 194 37.72 8.32 -8.91
C LEU A 194 37.69 9.81 -9.29
N PRO A 195 37.54 10.16 -10.57
CA PRO A 195 37.41 11.53 -11.06
C PRO A 195 35.99 12.08 -10.83
N LEU A 196 35.54 12.10 -9.60
CA LEU A 196 34.23 12.61 -9.23
C LEU A 196 34.16 14.12 -9.21
N ASP A 197 33.02 14.71 -9.55
CA ASP A 197 32.78 16.14 -9.37
C ASP A 197 32.74 16.53 -7.87
N GLU A 198 32.94 17.82 -7.58
CA GLU A 198 33.08 18.30 -6.22
C GLU A 198 31.82 17.99 -5.34
N PRO A 199 30.58 18.22 -5.82
CA PRO A 199 29.37 17.84 -5.05
C PRO A 199 29.27 16.35 -4.74
N THR A 200 29.72 15.49 -5.65
CA THR A 200 29.73 14.02 -5.43
C THR A 200 30.84 13.60 -4.46
N ARG A 201 31.98 14.25 -4.54
CA ARG A 201 33.12 14.04 -3.63
C ARG A 201 32.76 14.46 -2.20
N ASP A 202 32.07 15.57 -2.01
CA ASP A 202 31.59 16.01 -0.70
C ASP A 202 30.56 15.03 -0.13
N ARG A 203 29.64 14.54 -0.97
CA ARG A 203 28.69 13.49 -0.60
C ARG A 203 29.41 12.20 -0.19
N ALA A 204 30.45 11.81 -0.89
CA ALA A 204 31.28 10.64 -0.56
C ALA A 204 31.96 10.76 0.81
N ARG A 205 32.38 11.94 1.22
CA ARG A 205 32.96 12.18 2.56
C ARG A 205 31.94 12.04 3.68
N ILE A 206 30.72 12.52 3.47
CA ILE A 206 29.66 12.51 4.47
C ILE A 206 29.05 11.10 4.57
N ASN A 207 28.60 10.56 3.43
CA ASN A 207 27.98 9.22 3.36
C ASN A 207 28.34 8.55 2.01
N PRO A 208 29.43 7.73 1.98
CA PRO A 208 29.90 7.10 0.75
C PRO A 208 28.86 6.16 0.13
N LEU A 209 28.00 5.50 0.94
CA LEU A 209 26.93 4.63 0.45
C LEU A 209 25.95 5.36 -0.46
N ARG A 210 25.68 6.65 -0.20
CA ARG A 210 24.78 7.47 -1.02
C ARG A 210 25.31 7.78 -2.43
N VAL A 211 26.61 7.62 -2.64
CA VAL A 211 27.19 7.78 -3.98
C VAL A 211 26.82 6.60 -4.88
N LEU A 212 26.64 5.41 -4.30
CA LEU A 212 26.26 4.21 -5.05
C LEU A 212 24.85 4.30 -5.68
N ASP A 213 23.98 5.15 -5.15
CA ASP A 213 22.63 5.42 -5.70
C ASP A 213 22.58 6.59 -6.71
N ASP A 214 23.74 7.07 -7.19
CA ASP A 214 23.76 8.15 -8.16
C ASP A 214 23.14 7.71 -9.49
N LYS A 215 22.17 8.49 -9.99
CA LYS A 215 21.39 8.17 -11.18
C LYS A 215 22.07 8.63 -12.48
N ARG A 216 23.13 9.43 -12.41
CA ARG A 216 23.88 9.92 -13.55
C ARG A 216 24.68 8.79 -14.19
N ALA A 217 24.54 8.62 -15.50
CA ALA A 217 25.16 7.52 -16.24
C ALA A 217 26.70 7.53 -16.16
N ASP A 218 27.30 8.71 -16.18
CA ASP A 218 28.74 8.91 -16.05
C ASP A 218 29.26 8.48 -14.67
N VAL A 219 28.59 8.86 -13.60
CA VAL A 219 28.95 8.43 -12.24
C VAL A 219 28.74 6.92 -12.08
N ARG A 220 27.62 6.38 -12.54
CA ARG A 220 27.37 4.93 -12.49
C ARG A 220 28.43 4.10 -13.21
N ALA A 221 28.93 4.61 -14.35
CA ALA A 221 30.03 3.96 -15.06
C ALA A 221 31.31 3.90 -14.21
N LEU A 222 31.62 4.96 -13.46
CA LEU A 222 32.77 5.00 -12.55
C LEU A 222 32.61 4.05 -11.35
N LEU A 223 31.38 3.75 -10.94
CA LEU A 223 31.05 2.90 -9.81
C LEU A 223 30.94 1.41 -10.18
N ALA A 224 31.19 1.04 -11.45
CA ALA A 224 31.02 -0.35 -11.90
C ALA A 224 31.88 -1.34 -11.09
N ASP A 225 33.07 -0.95 -10.71
CA ASP A 225 34.03 -1.76 -9.95
C ASP A 225 34.06 -1.43 -8.43
N ALA A 226 33.04 -0.70 -7.92
CA ALA A 226 32.96 -0.40 -6.50
C ALA A 226 32.87 -1.69 -5.66
N PRO A 227 33.56 -1.76 -4.52
CA PRO A 227 33.47 -2.92 -3.62
C PRO A 227 32.02 -3.17 -3.22
N LEU A 228 31.66 -4.43 -3.05
CA LEU A 228 30.31 -4.84 -2.65
C LEU A 228 30.28 -5.09 -1.15
N LEU A 229 29.24 -4.62 -0.47
CA LEU A 229 29.11 -4.81 0.96
C LEU A 229 28.99 -6.30 1.35
N VAL A 230 28.36 -7.10 0.51
CA VAL A 230 28.21 -8.55 0.74
C VAL A 230 29.55 -9.29 0.83
N ASP A 231 30.63 -8.77 0.23
CA ASP A 231 31.99 -9.33 0.33
C ASP A 231 32.71 -8.96 1.64
N HIS A 232 32.08 -8.12 2.47
CA HIS A 232 32.64 -7.57 3.71
C HIS A 232 31.72 -7.80 4.93
N LEU A 233 30.79 -8.74 4.83
CA LEU A 233 29.90 -9.07 5.94
C LEU A 233 30.69 -9.68 7.11
N SER A 234 30.29 -9.37 8.33
CA SER A 234 30.73 -10.12 9.50
C SER A 234 30.29 -11.60 9.39
N PRO A 235 30.94 -12.54 10.07
CA PRO A 235 30.51 -13.93 10.07
C PRO A 235 29.03 -14.10 10.48
N ALA A 236 28.56 -13.31 11.45
CA ALA A 236 27.18 -13.34 11.91
C ALA A 236 26.20 -12.80 10.85
N ALA A 237 26.55 -11.70 10.17
CA ALA A 237 25.72 -11.15 9.10
C ALA A 237 25.69 -12.04 7.85
N ALA A 238 26.80 -12.70 7.53
CA ALA A 238 26.87 -13.66 6.42
C ALA A 238 26.02 -14.91 6.71
N GLU A 239 26.10 -15.46 7.91
CA GLU A 239 25.27 -16.58 8.34
C GLU A 239 23.79 -16.24 8.35
N HIS A 240 23.42 -15.07 8.90
CA HIS A 240 22.04 -14.58 8.86
C HIS A 240 21.52 -14.48 7.42
N HIS A 241 22.29 -13.91 6.50
CA HIS A 241 21.91 -13.77 5.10
C HIS A 241 21.71 -15.14 4.44
N ALA A 242 22.65 -16.08 4.65
CA ALA A 242 22.55 -17.44 4.12
C ALA A 242 21.30 -18.17 4.62
N GLN A 243 20.93 -18.00 5.90
CA GLN A 243 19.72 -18.60 6.46
C GLN A 243 18.44 -17.97 5.89
N VAL A 244 18.40 -16.66 5.67
CA VAL A 244 17.26 -16.01 4.99
C VAL A 244 17.05 -16.60 3.59
N LEU A 245 18.13 -16.74 2.80
CA LEU A 245 18.06 -17.33 1.47
C LEU A 245 17.56 -18.78 1.50
N ALA A 246 18.07 -19.59 2.44
CA ALA A 246 17.63 -20.97 2.61
C ALA A 246 16.12 -21.07 2.95
N HIS A 247 15.63 -20.19 3.83
CA HIS A 247 14.19 -20.14 4.13
C HIS A 247 13.35 -19.71 2.92
N LEU A 248 13.83 -18.79 2.08
CA LEU A 248 13.14 -18.40 0.85
C LEU A 248 13.10 -19.54 -0.16
N ASP A 249 14.20 -20.31 -0.27
CA ASP A 249 14.27 -21.52 -1.11
C ASP A 249 13.27 -22.58 -0.63
N ASP A 250 13.20 -22.83 0.68
CA ASP A 250 12.24 -23.76 1.28
C ASP A 250 10.78 -23.33 1.05
N LEU A 251 10.52 -22.02 1.03
CA LEU A 251 9.21 -21.44 0.71
C LEU A 251 8.89 -21.43 -0.80
N GLY A 252 9.86 -21.76 -1.65
CA GLY A 252 9.73 -21.71 -3.10
C GLY A 252 9.55 -20.29 -3.65
N ILE A 253 10.12 -19.29 -2.98
CA ILE A 253 10.08 -17.88 -3.39
C ILE A 253 11.32 -17.57 -4.22
N ALA A 254 11.12 -17.30 -5.50
CA ALA A 254 12.22 -16.91 -6.40
C ALA A 254 12.71 -15.48 -6.06
N TYR A 255 14.01 -15.31 -6.05
CA TYR A 255 14.66 -14.02 -5.76
C TYR A 255 15.87 -13.78 -6.67
N VAL A 256 16.31 -12.52 -6.72
CA VAL A 256 17.57 -12.09 -7.34
C VAL A 256 18.40 -11.38 -6.28
N GLU A 257 19.60 -11.84 -6.02
CA GLU A 257 20.53 -11.10 -5.19
C GLU A 257 21.04 -9.87 -5.93
N ASN A 258 20.76 -8.68 -5.36
CA ASN A 258 21.19 -7.39 -5.90
C ASN A 258 22.16 -6.71 -4.92
N PRO A 259 23.45 -7.04 -4.97
CA PRO A 259 24.45 -6.53 -4.02
C PRO A 259 24.70 -5.01 -4.12
N ARG A 260 24.12 -4.37 -5.14
CA ARG A 260 24.20 -2.91 -5.33
C ARG A 260 22.92 -2.18 -4.92
N MET A 261 21.97 -2.88 -4.31
CA MET A 261 20.74 -2.26 -3.83
C MET A 261 21.05 -1.24 -2.74
N VAL A 262 20.55 -0.03 -2.91
CA VAL A 262 20.62 1.06 -1.92
C VAL A 262 19.21 1.45 -1.53
N ARG A 263 18.97 1.70 -0.24
CA ARG A 263 17.66 2.09 0.28
C ARG A 263 17.63 3.57 0.68
N GLY A 264 16.46 4.17 0.55
CA GLY A 264 16.26 5.60 0.83
C GLY A 264 16.23 5.97 2.32
N LEU A 265 16.26 5.00 3.25
CA LEU A 265 16.16 5.19 4.69
C LEU A 265 17.40 4.59 5.36
N ASP A 266 18.00 5.33 6.31
CA ASP A 266 19.32 4.99 6.87
C ASP A 266 19.27 3.93 7.98
N TYR A 267 18.09 3.58 8.49
CA TYR A 267 17.93 2.61 9.58
C TYR A 267 18.09 1.15 9.17
N TYR A 268 18.09 0.82 7.88
CA TYR A 268 18.19 -0.57 7.45
C TYR A 268 19.54 -1.20 7.78
N THR A 269 19.46 -2.47 8.21
CA THR A 269 20.60 -3.36 8.54
C THR A 269 20.32 -4.74 7.97
N LYS A 270 21.35 -5.61 7.88
CA LYS A 270 21.19 -7.00 7.43
C LYS A 270 20.26 -7.09 6.20
N THR A 271 19.20 -7.87 6.26
CA THR A 271 18.27 -8.08 5.14
C THR A 271 17.61 -6.80 4.67
N THR A 272 17.69 -6.53 3.37
CA THR A 272 16.87 -5.52 2.68
C THR A 272 16.38 -6.07 1.36
N PHE A 273 15.15 -5.70 0.97
CA PHE A 273 14.52 -6.24 -0.22
C PHE A 273 13.59 -5.24 -0.90
N GLU A 274 13.35 -5.47 -2.18
CA GLU A 274 12.40 -4.70 -2.99
C GLU A 274 11.69 -5.63 -3.99
N PHE A 275 10.38 -5.49 -4.10
CA PHE A 275 9.60 -6.06 -5.17
C PHE A 275 9.51 -5.07 -6.30
N VAL A 276 9.96 -5.46 -7.48
CA VAL A 276 9.99 -4.62 -8.67
C VAL A 276 9.15 -5.24 -9.79
N HIS A 277 8.48 -4.40 -10.57
CA HIS A 277 7.62 -4.81 -11.68
C HIS A 277 8.04 -4.11 -12.96
N ASP A 278 8.51 -4.85 -13.95
CA ASP A 278 9.13 -4.32 -15.15
C ASP A 278 8.17 -3.48 -16.02
N GLY A 279 6.87 -3.77 -15.97
CA GLY A 279 5.84 -3.01 -16.67
C GLY A 279 5.64 -1.56 -16.20
N LEU A 280 6.28 -1.16 -15.09
CA LEU A 280 6.18 0.20 -14.54
C LEU A 280 7.34 1.13 -14.95
N GLY A 281 8.28 0.65 -15.75
CA GLY A 281 9.40 1.45 -16.26
C GLY A 281 10.32 1.97 -15.14
N ALA A 282 10.67 3.27 -15.18
CA ALA A 282 11.63 3.87 -14.24
C ALA A 282 11.18 3.90 -12.77
N GLN A 283 9.91 3.63 -12.47
CA GLN A 283 9.35 3.56 -11.12
C GLN A 283 8.88 2.14 -10.81
N SER A 284 9.75 1.16 -11.06
CA SER A 284 9.45 -0.28 -11.02
C SER A 284 9.14 -0.83 -9.62
N GLY A 285 9.63 -0.22 -8.54
CA GLY A 285 9.39 -0.69 -7.18
C GLY A 285 7.93 -0.60 -6.77
N ILE A 286 7.29 -1.73 -6.44
CA ILE A 286 5.90 -1.80 -5.96
C ILE A 286 5.80 -1.94 -4.44
N GLY A 287 6.90 -2.35 -3.79
CA GLY A 287 7.02 -2.45 -2.35
C GLY A 287 8.39 -2.91 -1.94
N GLY A 288 8.71 -2.78 -0.67
CA GLY A 288 9.98 -3.25 -0.14
C GLY A 288 10.12 -2.98 1.34
N GLY A 289 11.16 -3.53 1.91
CA GLY A 289 11.39 -3.48 3.33
C GLY A 289 12.79 -3.93 3.72
N GLY A 290 12.89 -4.35 4.95
CA GLY A 290 14.13 -4.91 5.49
C GLY A 290 14.17 -4.85 7.00
N ARG A 291 15.30 -5.30 7.54
CA ARG A 291 15.60 -5.29 8.96
C ARG A 291 16.14 -3.93 9.40
N TYR A 292 15.80 -3.50 10.61
CA TYR A 292 16.18 -2.20 11.17
C TYR A 292 16.62 -2.33 12.64
N ASP A 293 17.63 -3.17 12.86
CA ASP A 293 18.24 -3.36 14.19
C ASP A 293 18.79 -2.01 14.70
N GLY A 294 18.44 -1.63 15.90
CA GLY A 294 18.89 -0.37 16.50
C GLY A 294 17.90 0.79 16.39
N LEU A 295 16.88 0.76 15.51
CA LEU A 295 15.90 1.85 15.41
C LEU A 295 15.15 2.06 16.73
N MET A 296 14.73 0.98 17.39
CA MET A 296 14.00 1.08 18.66
C MET A 296 14.85 1.74 19.74
N ALA A 297 16.13 1.39 19.86
CA ALA A 297 17.07 2.03 20.79
C ALA A 297 17.29 3.51 20.43
N THR A 298 17.43 3.83 19.14
CA THR A 298 17.57 5.20 18.64
C THR A 298 16.36 6.08 19.03
N LEU A 299 15.17 5.49 19.08
CA LEU A 299 13.94 6.17 19.50
C LEU A 299 13.69 6.14 21.01
N GLY A 300 14.63 5.60 21.79
CA GLY A 300 14.59 5.61 23.26
C GLY A 300 13.93 4.39 23.91
N GLY A 301 13.70 3.32 23.12
CA GLY A 301 13.19 2.04 23.60
C GLY A 301 14.31 1.04 23.96
N SER A 302 13.92 -0.20 24.25
CA SER A 302 14.83 -1.32 24.45
C SER A 302 15.61 -1.64 23.16
N PRO A 303 16.83 -2.21 23.23
CA PRO A 303 17.62 -2.52 22.04
C PRO A 303 17.11 -3.79 21.32
N LEU A 304 15.85 -3.74 20.91
CA LEU A 304 15.18 -4.79 20.15
C LEU A 304 15.37 -4.60 18.66
N THR A 305 15.46 -5.72 17.96
CA THR A 305 15.53 -5.78 16.50
C THR A 305 14.15 -5.63 15.88
N GLY A 306 14.09 -5.33 14.60
CA GLY A 306 12.83 -5.30 13.88
C GLY A 306 13.02 -5.53 12.38
N VAL A 307 11.98 -6.05 11.74
CA VAL A 307 11.91 -6.26 10.30
C VAL A 307 10.49 -5.95 9.83
N GLY A 308 10.37 -5.31 8.67
CA GLY A 308 9.05 -4.96 8.14
C GLY A 308 9.10 -4.52 6.68
N PHE A 309 7.95 -4.19 6.15
CA PHE A 309 7.82 -3.65 4.80
C PHE A 309 6.76 -2.55 4.66
N GLY A 310 6.87 -1.78 3.58
CA GLY A 310 5.82 -0.91 3.06
C GLY A 310 5.51 -1.25 1.60
N LEU A 311 4.29 -1.69 1.31
CA LEU A 311 3.81 -2.00 -0.04
C LEU A 311 2.96 -0.85 -0.57
N GLY A 312 3.31 -0.33 -1.74
CA GLY A 312 2.61 0.79 -2.36
C GLY A 312 1.31 0.35 -3.03
N VAL A 313 0.15 0.70 -2.47
CA VAL A 313 -1.17 0.36 -3.05
C VAL A 313 -1.33 0.98 -4.44
N ASP A 314 -0.96 2.25 -4.60
CA ASP A 314 -1.03 2.97 -5.88
C ASP A 314 -0.23 2.27 -6.99
N ARG A 315 1.00 1.86 -6.68
CA ARG A 315 1.91 1.19 -7.63
C ARG A 315 1.49 -0.25 -7.92
N THR A 316 1.03 -0.97 -6.91
CA THR A 316 0.47 -2.32 -7.07
C THR A 316 -0.76 -2.30 -7.97
N LEU A 317 -1.65 -1.29 -7.80
CA LEU A 317 -2.79 -1.10 -8.70
C LEU A 317 -2.36 -0.82 -10.15
N LEU A 318 -1.29 -0.06 -10.36
CA LEU A 318 -0.71 0.15 -11.70
C LEU A 318 -0.12 -1.14 -12.27
N ALA A 319 0.55 -1.96 -11.46
CA ALA A 319 1.07 -3.26 -11.86
C ALA A 319 -0.06 -4.21 -12.29
N CYS A 320 -1.15 -4.31 -11.50
CA CYS A 320 -2.34 -5.07 -11.88
C CYS A 320 -2.89 -4.64 -13.25
N ARG A 321 -2.99 -3.33 -13.48
CA ARG A 321 -3.45 -2.79 -14.77
C ARG A 321 -2.49 -3.09 -15.91
N ALA A 322 -1.18 -3.05 -15.68
CA ALA A 322 -0.17 -3.37 -16.69
C ALA A 322 -0.24 -4.84 -17.12
N GLU A 323 -0.62 -5.76 -16.22
CA GLU A 323 -0.87 -7.17 -16.51
C GLU A 323 -2.32 -7.44 -16.99
N GLY A 324 -3.16 -6.41 -17.14
CA GLY A 324 -4.56 -6.58 -17.56
C GLY A 324 -5.45 -7.20 -16.47
N LEU A 325 -5.01 -7.20 -15.22
CA LEU A 325 -5.75 -7.75 -14.10
C LEU A 325 -6.79 -6.76 -13.60
N ALA A 326 -8.03 -7.20 -13.45
CA ALA A 326 -9.11 -6.44 -12.84
C ALA A 326 -10.05 -7.40 -12.08
N PRO A 327 -9.55 -8.11 -11.04
CA PRO A 327 -10.34 -9.13 -10.33
C PRO A 327 -11.45 -8.52 -9.45
N TRP A 328 -11.57 -7.20 -9.41
CA TRP A 328 -12.57 -6.48 -8.64
C TRP A 328 -13.79 -6.14 -9.47
N SER A 329 -14.96 -6.16 -8.85
CA SER A 329 -16.20 -5.70 -9.48
C SER A 329 -16.31 -4.18 -9.41
N ALA A 330 -16.50 -3.53 -10.55
CA ALA A 330 -16.84 -2.12 -10.63
C ALA A 330 -18.34 -1.85 -10.42
N ALA A 331 -19.16 -2.87 -10.25
CA ALA A 331 -20.58 -2.78 -10.00
C ALA A 331 -20.88 -2.04 -8.69
N ARG A 332 -21.74 -1.02 -8.77
CA ARG A 332 -22.15 -0.25 -7.59
C ARG A 332 -23.02 -1.06 -6.63
N CYS A 333 -23.80 -1.99 -7.15
CA CYS A 333 -24.66 -2.89 -6.40
C CYS A 333 -24.84 -4.20 -7.18
N GLU A 334 -25.34 -5.20 -6.52
CA GLU A 334 -25.67 -6.53 -7.09
C GLU A 334 -27.12 -6.56 -7.57
N VAL A 335 -27.98 -5.83 -6.86
CA VAL A 335 -29.41 -5.72 -7.17
C VAL A 335 -29.80 -4.25 -7.31
N PHE A 336 -30.60 -3.92 -8.35
CA PHE A 336 -31.09 -2.58 -8.58
C PHE A 336 -32.62 -2.56 -8.69
N GLY A 337 -33.29 -1.80 -7.82
CA GLY A 337 -34.74 -1.67 -7.81
C GLY A 337 -35.27 -0.59 -8.73
N VAL A 338 -36.28 -0.95 -9.52
CA VAL A 338 -36.99 -0.08 -10.48
C VAL A 338 -38.46 0.06 -10.05
N PRO A 339 -38.78 1.05 -9.21
CA PRO A 339 -40.17 1.30 -8.78
C PRO A 339 -40.98 2.03 -9.85
N LEU A 340 -42.17 1.54 -10.12
CA LEU A 340 -43.16 2.19 -11.00
C LEU A 340 -44.37 2.61 -10.15
N GLY A 341 -44.32 3.81 -9.58
CA GLY A 341 -45.31 4.35 -8.66
C GLY A 341 -44.85 4.36 -7.19
N ASP A 342 -45.61 5.09 -6.34
CA ASP A 342 -45.19 5.35 -4.96
C ASP A 342 -45.39 4.14 -4.05
N ALA A 343 -46.41 3.32 -4.26
CA ALA A 343 -46.61 2.09 -3.53
C ALA A 343 -45.49 1.07 -3.79
N ALA A 344 -45.13 0.90 -5.06
CA ALA A 344 -43.99 0.06 -5.48
C ALA A 344 -42.66 0.57 -4.90
N ARG A 345 -42.44 1.87 -4.85
CA ARG A 345 -41.28 2.47 -4.24
C ARG A 345 -41.16 2.14 -2.75
N ARG A 346 -42.24 2.29 -2.00
CA ARG A 346 -42.23 1.93 -0.57
C ARG A 346 -41.91 0.46 -0.34
N ARG A 347 -42.48 -0.44 -1.15
CA ARG A 347 -42.19 -1.89 -1.03
C ARG A 347 -40.75 -2.22 -1.42
N LEU A 348 -40.21 -1.64 -2.52
CA LEU A 348 -38.82 -1.86 -2.91
C LEU A 348 -37.81 -1.27 -1.92
N VAL A 349 -38.13 -0.15 -1.26
CA VAL A 349 -37.28 0.38 -0.17
C VAL A 349 -37.21 -0.60 1.00
N ALA A 350 -38.34 -1.18 1.39
CA ALA A 350 -38.38 -2.21 2.45
C ALA A 350 -37.57 -3.46 2.03
N LEU A 351 -37.81 -3.96 0.82
CA LEU A 351 -37.12 -5.12 0.25
C LEU A 351 -35.60 -4.90 0.14
N ALA A 352 -35.17 -3.69 -0.29
CA ALA A 352 -33.77 -3.32 -0.30
C ALA A 352 -33.14 -3.35 1.11
N GLY A 353 -33.90 -2.97 2.13
CA GLY A 353 -33.49 -3.11 3.53
C GLY A 353 -33.33 -4.57 3.96
N GLU A 354 -34.25 -5.44 3.55
CA GLU A 354 -34.18 -6.88 3.81
C GLU A 354 -32.93 -7.50 3.15
N LEU A 355 -32.71 -7.27 1.87
CA LEU A 355 -31.54 -7.73 1.11
C LEU A 355 -30.23 -7.22 1.70
N ARG A 356 -30.14 -5.93 2.08
CA ARG A 356 -28.92 -5.37 2.69
C ARG A 356 -28.57 -6.02 4.03
N ARG A 357 -29.59 -6.33 4.84
CA ARG A 357 -29.36 -7.09 6.10
C ARG A 357 -28.86 -8.52 5.85
N ALA A 358 -29.19 -9.08 4.69
CA ALA A 358 -28.68 -10.37 4.24
C ALA A 358 -27.33 -10.29 3.50
N GLY A 359 -26.66 -9.11 3.50
CA GLY A 359 -25.33 -8.92 2.91
C GLY A 359 -25.29 -8.51 1.42
N VAL A 360 -26.46 -8.41 0.76
CA VAL A 360 -26.54 -8.05 -0.67
C VAL A 360 -26.48 -6.54 -0.84
N ARG A 361 -25.65 -6.06 -1.76
CA ARG A 361 -25.56 -4.64 -2.12
C ARG A 361 -26.72 -4.23 -3.05
N VAL A 362 -27.57 -3.35 -2.57
CA VAL A 362 -28.79 -2.93 -3.28
C VAL A 362 -28.88 -1.42 -3.42
N ASP A 363 -29.27 -0.96 -4.61
CA ASP A 363 -29.62 0.44 -4.90
C ASP A 363 -30.94 0.53 -5.65
N LEU A 364 -31.49 1.72 -5.77
CA LEU A 364 -32.83 1.97 -6.33
C LEU A 364 -32.80 3.14 -7.32
N ALA A 365 -33.76 3.15 -8.23
CA ALA A 365 -34.04 4.33 -9.03
C ALA A 365 -34.78 5.39 -8.20
N TYR A 366 -34.19 6.56 -8.04
CA TYR A 366 -34.76 7.72 -7.34
C TYR A 366 -35.21 8.81 -8.32
N GLY A 367 -35.99 9.77 -7.82
CA GLY A 367 -36.38 10.99 -8.57
C GLY A 367 -37.54 10.80 -9.55
N GLY A 368 -38.45 9.83 -9.32
CA GLY A 368 -39.67 9.67 -10.11
C GLY A 368 -39.45 9.32 -11.59
N ARG A 369 -38.36 8.60 -11.89
CA ARG A 369 -37.99 8.19 -13.26
C ARG A 369 -39.01 7.19 -13.81
N GLY A 370 -39.43 7.37 -15.09
CA GLY A 370 -40.17 6.34 -15.79
C GLY A 370 -39.32 5.10 -16.08
N LEU A 371 -39.96 3.97 -16.46
CA LEU A 371 -39.30 2.65 -16.66
C LEU A 371 -38.02 2.74 -17.50
N LYS A 372 -38.02 3.40 -18.65
CA LYS A 372 -36.86 3.52 -19.53
C LYS A 372 -35.67 4.21 -18.83
N GLY A 373 -35.95 5.28 -18.09
CA GLY A 373 -34.90 6.02 -17.36
C GLY A 373 -34.35 5.25 -16.18
N ALA A 374 -35.20 4.51 -15.47
CA ALA A 374 -34.82 3.66 -14.36
C ALA A 374 -34.03 2.43 -14.81
N MET A 375 -34.42 1.78 -15.91
CA MET A 375 -33.66 0.67 -16.51
C MET A 375 -32.28 1.12 -17.02
N LYS A 376 -32.15 2.30 -17.61
CA LYS A 376 -30.84 2.88 -17.97
C LYS A 376 -29.96 3.16 -16.73
N ALA A 377 -30.56 3.47 -15.57
CA ALA A 377 -29.83 3.63 -14.33
C ALA A 377 -29.38 2.27 -13.76
N ALA A 378 -30.22 1.24 -13.86
CA ALA A 378 -29.89 -0.14 -13.52
C ALA A 378 -28.68 -0.65 -14.34
N ASP A 379 -28.72 -0.48 -15.66
CA ASP A 379 -27.62 -0.85 -16.54
C ASP A 379 -26.30 -0.16 -16.14
N ARG A 380 -26.33 1.15 -15.91
CA ARG A 380 -25.15 1.91 -15.48
C ARG A 380 -24.64 1.58 -14.07
N SER A 381 -25.48 0.96 -13.22
CA SER A 381 -25.06 0.53 -11.89
C SER A 381 -24.17 -0.72 -11.92
N GLY A 382 -24.18 -1.47 -13.03
CA GLY A 382 -23.54 -2.76 -13.16
C GLY A 382 -24.23 -3.89 -12.38
N ALA A 383 -25.46 -3.65 -11.90
CA ALA A 383 -26.21 -4.65 -11.12
C ALA A 383 -26.41 -5.94 -11.92
N ARG A 384 -26.23 -7.07 -11.26
CA ARG A 384 -26.50 -8.41 -11.83
C ARG A 384 -27.99 -8.63 -12.01
N TYR A 385 -28.80 -8.22 -11.04
CA TYR A 385 -30.26 -8.36 -11.07
C TYR A 385 -30.96 -7.01 -10.95
N THR A 386 -32.06 -6.88 -11.67
CA THR A 386 -32.96 -5.72 -11.56
C THR A 386 -34.35 -6.18 -11.08
N LEU A 387 -34.85 -5.53 -10.04
CA LEU A 387 -36.19 -5.74 -9.50
C LEU A 387 -37.14 -4.69 -10.08
N VAL A 388 -38.01 -5.10 -10.97
CA VAL A 388 -39.05 -4.21 -11.54
C VAL A 388 -40.34 -4.46 -10.79
N LEU A 389 -40.93 -3.41 -10.22
CA LEU A 389 -42.15 -3.50 -9.44
C LEU A 389 -43.10 -2.36 -9.81
N GLY A 390 -44.30 -2.70 -10.23
CA GLY A 390 -45.39 -1.77 -10.50
C GLY A 390 -46.64 -2.09 -9.68
N GLU A 391 -47.72 -1.35 -9.89
CA GLU A 391 -48.98 -1.52 -9.19
C GLU A 391 -49.60 -2.91 -9.45
N ARG A 392 -49.49 -3.39 -10.69
CA ARG A 392 -49.99 -4.70 -11.08
C ARG A 392 -49.23 -5.82 -10.35
N ASP A 393 -47.91 -5.73 -10.34
CA ASP A 393 -47.06 -6.73 -9.68
C ASP A 393 -47.34 -6.79 -8.15
N LEU A 394 -47.55 -5.60 -7.56
CA LEU A 394 -47.95 -5.52 -6.15
C LEU A 394 -49.30 -6.21 -5.87
N ALA A 395 -50.27 -6.02 -6.76
CA ALA A 395 -51.59 -6.67 -6.63
C ALA A 395 -51.49 -8.20 -6.78
N GLU A 396 -50.56 -8.67 -7.59
CA GLU A 396 -50.26 -10.10 -7.79
C GLU A 396 -49.32 -10.67 -6.71
N GLY A 397 -48.79 -9.84 -5.79
CA GLY A 397 -47.85 -10.25 -4.76
C GLY A 397 -46.50 -10.71 -5.26
N ALA A 398 -46.08 -10.25 -6.45
CA ALA A 398 -44.87 -10.66 -7.10
C ALA A 398 -43.99 -9.45 -7.50
N VAL A 399 -42.73 -9.69 -7.89
CA VAL A 399 -41.80 -8.72 -8.45
C VAL A 399 -41.14 -9.31 -9.69
N GLY A 400 -40.97 -8.51 -10.74
CA GLY A 400 -40.19 -8.91 -11.91
C GLY A 400 -38.70 -8.90 -11.59
N VAL A 401 -38.05 -10.07 -11.59
CA VAL A 401 -36.60 -10.22 -11.44
C VAL A 401 -35.99 -10.41 -12.83
N LYS A 402 -35.15 -9.48 -13.24
CA LYS A 402 -34.44 -9.55 -14.52
C LYS A 402 -32.97 -9.77 -14.28
N ASP A 403 -32.39 -10.83 -14.86
CA ASP A 403 -30.94 -11.02 -14.98
C ASP A 403 -30.40 -10.10 -16.07
N MET A 404 -29.48 -9.22 -15.72
CA MET A 404 -28.95 -8.20 -16.63
C MET A 404 -27.89 -8.74 -17.59
N VAL A 405 -27.38 -9.95 -17.35
CA VAL A 405 -26.41 -10.60 -18.25
C VAL A 405 -27.13 -11.45 -19.29
N SER A 406 -28.04 -12.35 -18.87
CA SER A 406 -28.79 -13.19 -19.80
C SER A 406 -29.95 -12.43 -20.47
N GLY A 407 -30.45 -11.37 -19.85
CA GLY A 407 -31.66 -10.64 -20.25
C GLY A 407 -32.95 -11.34 -19.87
N GLU A 408 -32.89 -12.52 -19.27
CA GLU A 408 -34.06 -13.30 -18.83
C GLU A 408 -34.80 -12.58 -17.71
N GLN A 409 -36.11 -12.56 -17.78
CA GLN A 409 -36.97 -11.96 -16.75
C GLN A 409 -38.04 -12.96 -16.30
N ARG A 410 -38.23 -13.06 -14.99
CA ARG A 410 -39.26 -13.90 -14.36
C ARG A 410 -39.98 -13.17 -13.24
N ALA A 411 -41.19 -13.58 -12.95
CA ALA A 411 -41.92 -13.11 -11.78
C ALA A 411 -41.55 -13.99 -10.57
N VAL A 412 -41.27 -13.37 -9.44
CA VAL A 412 -40.95 -14.04 -8.18
C VAL A 412 -41.88 -13.51 -7.10
N PRO A 413 -42.44 -14.37 -6.27
CA PRO A 413 -43.25 -13.91 -5.12
C PRO A 413 -42.46 -12.97 -4.21
N LEU A 414 -43.07 -11.88 -3.78
CA LEU A 414 -42.43 -10.91 -2.88
C LEU A 414 -41.98 -11.49 -1.53
N ALA A 415 -42.52 -12.63 -1.14
CA ALA A 415 -42.12 -13.37 0.07
C ALA A 415 -40.80 -14.13 -0.13
N ASP A 416 -40.48 -14.57 -1.36
CA ASP A 416 -39.41 -15.51 -1.63
C ASP A 416 -38.18 -14.81 -2.25
N VAL A 417 -38.33 -13.58 -2.77
CA VAL A 417 -37.30 -12.90 -3.58
C VAL A 417 -36.02 -12.62 -2.80
N VAL A 418 -36.06 -12.41 -1.52
CA VAL A 418 -34.86 -12.19 -0.69
C VAL A 418 -34.03 -13.48 -0.63
N ASP A 419 -34.69 -14.59 -0.26
CA ASP A 419 -34.01 -15.89 -0.13
C ASP A 419 -33.42 -16.36 -1.48
N GLU A 420 -34.19 -16.19 -2.57
CA GLU A 420 -33.70 -16.53 -3.91
C GLU A 420 -32.47 -15.71 -4.32
N LEU A 421 -32.48 -14.39 -4.09
CA LEU A 421 -31.37 -13.53 -4.48
C LEU A 421 -30.14 -13.75 -3.59
N VAL A 422 -30.32 -13.98 -2.31
CA VAL A 422 -29.23 -14.35 -1.39
C VAL A 422 -28.58 -15.65 -1.84
N ALA A 423 -29.38 -16.69 -2.15
CA ALA A 423 -28.87 -18.00 -2.56
C ALA A 423 -28.00 -17.96 -3.85
N VAL A 424 -28.20 -16.97 -4.73
CA VAL A 424 -27.42 -16.86 -5.98
C VAL A 424 -26.33 -15.78 -5.95
N LEU A 425 -26.29 -14.94 -4.90
CA LEU A 425 -25.34 -13.82 -4.79
C LEU A 425 -24.33 -14.00 -3.65
N THR A 426 -24.61 -14.85 -2.66
CA THR A 426 -23.73 -15.19 -1.55
C THR A 426 -23.28 -16.65 -1.63
#